data_d2e2af92d578c0f8ddfa48baab4255d6
#
_entry.id   d2e2af92d578c0f8ddfa48baab4255d6
#
_cell.length_a   1.000
_cell.length_b   1.000
_cell.length_c   1.000
_cell.angle_alpha   90.00
_cell.angle_beta   90.00
_cell.angle_gamma   90.00
#
_symmetry.space_group_name_H-M   'P 1'
#
loop_
_entity.id
_entity.type
_entity.pdbx_description
1 polymer ?
#
loop_
_entity_poly.entity_id
_entity_poly.type
_entity_poly.pdbx_seq_one_letter_code
_entity_poly.pdbx_strand_id
1 'polypeptide(L)'
;MLPFAPGTTGIKLLATFLPAGATTPTTFTATWSSSDANVTVTTDSTDTTGMTADVNVQGTAVVGATGTITAHVTGTNADGSPLDVTGTFNFTIVAAANNPTGVQIEQVA
;
A
#
# COMPACT_ATOMS: atom_id res chain seq x y z
N MET A 1 9.16 -2.13 -7.22
CA MET A 1 8.06 -1.16 -7.45
C MET A 1 6.84 -1.93 -7.92
N LEU A 2 5.73 -1.82 -7.20
CA LEU A 2 4.50 -2.55 -7.49
C LEU A 2 3.59 -1.70 -8.40
N PRO A 3 2.99 -2.28 -9.46
CA PRO A 3 2.07 -1.54 -10.32
C PRO A 3 0.66 -1.47 -9.69
N PHE A 4 0.10 -0.27 -9.65
CA PHE A 4 -1.29 -0.01 -9.24
C PHE A 4 -2.07 0.56 -10.42
N ALA A 5 -3.27 0.05 -10.69
CA ALA A 5 -4.14 0.59 -11.72
C ALA A 5 -5.14 1.59 -11.10
N PRO A 6 -5.48 2.69 -11.82
CA PRO A 6 -6.52 3.61 -11.34
C PRO A 6 -7.84 2.87 -11.06
N GLY A 7 -8.48 3.22 -9.95
CA GLY A 7 -9.74 2.62 -9.54
C GLY A 7 -9.62 1.29 -8.78
N THR A 8 -8.41 0.77 -8.57
CA THR A 8 -8.21 -0.47 -7.80
C THR A 8 -8.43 -0.20 -6.32
N THR A 9 -9.20 -1.07 -5.66
CA THR A 9 -9.48 -1.01 -4.23
C THR A 9 -9.12 -2.32 -3.55
N GLY A 10 -8.99 -2.30 -2.22
CA GLY A 10 -8.79 -3.51 -1.43
C GLY A 10 -7.38 -4.08 -1.51
N ILE A 11 -6.39 -3.30 -1.91
CA ILE A 11 -4.99 -3.72 -1.87
C ILE A 11 -4.55 -3.73 -0.40
N LYS A 12 -3.93 -4.83 0.03
CA LYS A 12 -3.46 -4.95 1.42
C LYS A 12 -1.93 -4.97 1.45
N LEU A 13 -1.35 -4.19 2.35
CA LEU A 13 0.08 -4.17 2.63
C LEU A 13 0.32 -4.56 4.08
N LEU A 14 1.30 -5.42 4.31
CA LEU A 14 1.68 -5.89 5.65
C LEU A 14 3.09 -5.41 5.98
N ALA A 15 3.22 -4.68 7.09
CA ALA A 15 4.52 -4.35 7.67
C ALA A 15 4.95 -5.45 8.64
N THR A 16 6.22 -5.82 8.57
CA THR A 16 6.81 -6.79 9.49
C THR A 16 8.09 -6.24 10.08
N PHE A 17 8.37 -6.59 11.33
CA PHE A 17 9.61 -6.16 11.98
C PHE A 17 10.82 -6.88 11.39
N LEU A 18 11.91 -6.14 11.28
CA LEU A 18 13.20 -6.65 10.80
C LEU A 18 14.24 -6.55 11.92
N PRO A 19 15.22 -7.47 11.93
CA PRO A 19 15.38 -8.64 11.08
C PRO A 19 14.33 -9.72 11.36
N ALA A 20 14.21 -10.70 10.45
CA ALA A 20 13.30 -11.84 10.67
C ALA A 20 13.64 -12.53 12.01
N GLY A 21 12.61 -12.81 12.81
CA GLY A 21 12.79 -13.34 14.16
C GLY A 21 13.08 -12.30 15.23
N ALA A 22 13.02 -11.01 14.90
CA ALA A 22 13.17 -9.95 15.91
C ALA A 22 12.12 -10.09 17.00
N THR A 23 12.51 -9.77 18.25
CA THR A 23 11.59 -9.79 19.38
C THR A 23 10.53 -8.71 19.20
N THR A 24 9.26 -9.10 19.36
CA THR A 24 8.13 -8.16 19.25
C THR A 24 8.24 -7.09 20.35
N PRO A 25 8.10 -5.79 19.98
CA PRO A 25 8.07 -4.71 20.97
C PRO A 25 6.93 -4.90 21.98
N THR A 26 7.13 -4.38 23.19
CA THR A 26 6.10 -4.45 24.25
C THR A 26 4.85 -3.67 23.84
N THR A 27 5.06 -2.46 23.29
CA THR A 27 3.97 -1.63 22.73
C THR A 27 4.44 -1.04 21.41
N PHE A 28 3.52 -0.86 20.47
CA PHE A 28 3.82 -0.17 19.23
C PHE A 28 2.55 0.35 18.56
N THR A 29 2.72 1.40 17.77
CA THR A 29 1.68 2.01 16.96
C THR A 29 2.24 2.29 15.58
N ALA A 30 1.55 1.83 14.54
CA ALA A 30 1.90 2.10 13.15
C ALA A 30 1.08 3.26 12.60
N THR A 31 1.74 4.19 11.92
CA THR A 31 1.11 5.28 11.19
C THR A 31 1.44 5.13 9.72
N TRP A 32 0.42 5.09 8.87
CA TRP A 32 0.56 4.89 7.44
C TRP A 32 0.32 6.19 6.70
N SER A 33 1.10 6.42 5.64
CA SER A 33 0.95 7.60 4.79
C SER A 33 1.29 7.28 3.34
N SER A 34 0.78 8.09 2.42
CA SER A 34 1.06 7.98 0.99
C SER A 34 1.54 9.33 0.47
N SER A 35 2.51 9.31 -0.43
CA SER A 35 3.03 10.51 -1.07
C SER A 35 2.15 11.03 -2.21
N ASP A 36 1.16 10.23 -2.66
CA ASP A 36 0.25 10.58 -3.76
C ASP A 36 -1.17 10.70 -3.20
N ALA A 37 -1.82 11.85 -3.39
CA ALA A 37 -3.20 12.09 -2.93
C ALA A 37 -4.22 11.17 -3.60
N ASN A 38 -3.93 10.62 -4.77
CA ASN A 38 -4.80 9.69 -5.47
C ASN A 38 -4.61 8.23 -5.03
N VAL A 39 -3.62 7.97 -4.19
CA VAL A 39 -3.40 6.66 -3.58
C VAL A 39 -3.57 6.82 -2.08
N THR A 40 -4.71 6.39 -1.57
CA THR A 40 -5.04 6.53 -0.14
C THR A 40 -4.66 5.27 0.62
N VAL A 41 -4.19 5.45 1.83
CA VAL A 41 -3.83 4.35 2.71
C VAL A 41 -4.50 4.54 4.07
N THR A 42 -5.12 3.46 4.57
CA THR A 42 -5.77 3.45 5.88
C THR A 42 -5.37 2.18 6.62
N THR A 43 -5.34 2.26 7.95
CA THR A 43 -5.09 1.07 8.78
C THR A 43 -6.24 0.08 8.61
N ASP A 44 -5.91 -1.20 8.39
CA ASP A 44 -6.92 -2.26 8.29
C ASP A 44 -7.51 -2.54 9.68
N SER A 45 -8.83 -2.39 9.80
CA SER A 45 -9.54 -2.57 11.07
C SER A 45 -9.59 -4.04 11.53
N THR A 46 -9.31 -5.00 10.64
CA THR A 46 -9.28 -6.42 11.00
C THR A 46 -7.94 -6.84 11.63
N ASP A 47 -6.90 -6.01 11.51
CA ASP A 47 -5.61 -6.23 12.15
C ASP A 47 -5.48 -5.30 13.36
N THR A 48 -5.61 -5.84 14.55
CA THR A 48 -5.56 -5.07 15.80
C THR A 48 -4.17 -4.50 16.09
N THR A 49 -3.13 -4.97 15.41
CA THR A 49 -1.76 -4.48 15.58
C THR A 49 -1.50 -3.17 14.82
N GLY A 50 -2.34 -2.84 13.82
CA GLY A 50 -2.11 -1.70 12.94
C GLY A 50 -1.04 -1.91 11.87
N MET A 51 -0.47 -3.11 11.77
CA MET A 51 0.64 -3.42 10.84
C MET A 51 0.14 -3.77 9.43
N THR A 52 -1.15 -3.84 9.22
CA THR A 52 -1.77 -4.03 7.91
C THR A 52 -2.48 -2.76 7.46
N ALA A 53 -2.30 -2.39 6.21
CA ALA A 53 -2.96 -1.21 5.64
C ALA A 53 -3.78 -1.61 4.42
N ASP A 54 -4.89 -0.91 4.23
CA ASP A 54 -5.71 -0.97 3.03
C ASP A 54 -5.34 0.19 2.11
N VAL A 55 -5.08 -0.09 0.85
CA VAL A 55 -4.70 0.89 -0.16
C VAL A 55 -5.77 0.93 -1.24
N ASN A 56 -6.24 2.13 -1.54
CA ASN A 56 -7.20 2.38 -2.60
C ASN A 56 -6.61 3.39 -3.58
N VAL A 57 -6.71 3.07 -4.86
CA VAL A 57 -6.24 3.92 -5.95
C VAL A 57 -7.44 4.61 -6.58
N GLN A 58 -7.45 5.94 -6.55
CA GLN A 58 -8.54 6.73 -7.13
C GLN A 58 -8.58 6.57 -8.65
N GLY A 59 -9.77 6.67 -9.25
CA GLY A 59 -9.91 6.64 -10.70
C GLY A 59 -9.21 7.81 -11.40
N THR A 60 -8.90 8.88 -10.67
CA THR A 60 -8.18 10.08 -11.14
C THR A 60 -6.66 9.95 -11.07
N ALA A 61 -6.14 8.80 -10.59
CA ALA A 61 -4.69 8.59 -10.53
C ALA A 61 -4.06 8.67 -11.93
N VAL A 62 -2.91 9.33 -12.02
CA VAL A 62 -2.24 9.61 -13.29
C VAL A 62 -1.32 8.45 -13.67
N VAL A 63 -1.58 7.83 -14.83
CA VAL A 63 -0.71 6.76 -15.35
C VAL A 63 0.71 7.29 -15.56
N GLY A 64 1.70 6.55 -15.09
CA GLY A 64 3.11 6.94 -15.10
C GLY A 64 3.59 7.62 -13.83
N ALA A 65 2.68 8.05 -12.96
CA ALA A 65 3.07 8.61 -11.66
C ALA A 65 3.68 7.52 -10.77
N THR A 66 4.62 7.94 -9.94
CA THR A 66 5.25 7.06 -8.94
C THR A 66 5.07 7.67 -7.55
N GLY A 67 5.09 6.83 -6.55
CA GLY A 67 4.97 7.29 -5.18
C GLY A 67 5.46 6.27 -4.19
N THR A 68 5.33 6.61 -2.91
CA THR A 68 5.79 5.80 -1.79
C THR A 68 4.73 5.74 -0.72
N ILE A 69 4.46 4.54 -0.22
CA ILE A 69 3.68 4.32 0.99
C ILE A 69 4.66 4.09 2.13
N THR A 70 4.46 4.77 3.24
CA THR A 70 5.33 4.74 4.40
C THR A 70 4.57 4.22 5.61
N ALA A 71 5.17 3.28 6.33
CA ALA A 71 4.72 2.86 7.66
C ALA A 71 5.75 3.34 8.69
N HIS A 72 5.33 4.20 9.61
CA HIS A 72 6.15 4.68 10.72
C HIS A 72 5.65 4.03 12.01
N VAL A 73 6.51 3.27 12.67
CA VAL A 73 6.16 2.51 13.87
C VAL A 73 6.96 3.03 15.04
N THR A 74 6.25 3.45 16.08
CA THR A 74 6.84 3.93 17.33
C THR A 74 6.27 3.13 18.51
N GLY A 75 7.01 3.10 19.60
CA GLY A 75 6.59 2.39 20.81
C GLY A 75 7.76 2.12 21.74
N THR A 76 7.69 0.98 22.43
CA THR A 76 8.71 0.55 23.40
C THR A 76 9.12 -0.88 23.10
N ASN A 77 10.43 -1.09 22.93
CA ASN A 77 10.99 -2.42 22.74
C ASN A 77 10.87 -3.27 24.01
N ALA A 78 11.03 -4.59 23.86
CA ALA A 78 10.93 -5.53 24.97
C ALA A 78 11.97 -5.26 26.06
N ASP A 79 13.11 -4.65 25.73
CA ASP A 79 14.16 -4.26 26.68
C ASP A 79 13.95 -2.88 27.32
N GLY A 80 12.83 -2.20 27.02
CA GLY A 80 12.48 -0.89 27.53
C GLY A 80 13.04 0.29 26.73
N SER A 81 13.82 0.04 25.67
CA SER A 81 14.34 1.12 24.82
C SER A 81 13.25 1.66 23.89
N PRO A 82 13.36 2.94 23.44
CA PRO A 82 12.38 3.49 22.50
C PRO A 82 12.45 2.77 21.15
N LEU A 83 11.27 2.50 20.57
CA LEU A 83 11.13 2.00 19.22
C LEU A 83 10.75 3.15 18.29
N ASP A 84 11.50 3.32 17.20
CA ASP A 84 11.19 4.28 16.14
C ASP A 84 11.78 3.76 14.84
N VAL A 85 10.96 3.13 14.03
CA VAL A 85 11.37 2.51 12.76
C VAL A 85 10.41 2.89 11.65
N THR A 86 10.93 2.95 10.43
CA THR A 86 10.16 3.33 9.25
C THR A 86 10.42 2.35 8.13
N GLY A 87 9.35 1.91 7.47
CA GLY A 87 9.41 1.12 6.26
C GLY A 87 8.74 1.84 5.10
N THR A 88 9.23 1.61 3.89
CA THR A 88 8.68 2.23 2.68
C THR A 88 8.38 1.18 1.63
N PHE A 89 7.39 1.49 0.79
CA PHE A 89 6.93 0.64 -0.30
C PHE A 89 6.69 1.54 -1.52
N ASN A 90 7.42 1.32 -2.60
CA ASN A 90 7.33 2.13 -3.80
C ASN A 90 6.30 1.54 -4.76
N PHE A 91 5.52 2.43 -5.41
CA PHE A 91 4.53 2.03 -6.40
C PHE A 91 4.63 2.89 -7.65
N THR A 92 4.04 2.39 -8.75
CA THR A 92 3.83 3.14 -9.99
C THR A 92 2.40 2.96 -10.44
N ILE A 93 1.82 3.99 -11.03
CA ILE A 93 0.47 3.93 -11.60
C ILE A 93 0.59 3.46 -13.05
N VAL A 94 -0.09 2.36 -13.36
CA VAL A 94 -0.12 1.76 -14.70
C VAL A 94 -1.53 1.79 -15.26
N ALA A 95 -1.67 1.73 -16.59
CA ALA A 95 -2.97 1.67 -17.22
C ALA A 95 -3.73 0.41 -16.79
N ALA A 96 -5.04 0.55 -16.54
CA ALA A 96 -5.91 -0.59 -16.33
C ALA A 96 -5.97 -1.45 -17.60
N ALA A 97 -6.31 -2.75 -17.43
CA ALA A 97 -6.48 -3.63 -18.58
C ALA A 97 -7.51 -3.07 -19.55
N ASN A 98 -7.18 -3.03 -20.83
CA ASN A 98 -8.07 -2.53 -21.87
C ASN A 98 -8.84 -3.70 -22.48
N ASN A 99 -9.87 -4.15 -21.77
CA ASN A 99 -10.68 -5.28 -22.20
C ASN A 99 -11.61 -4.88 -23.36
N PRO A 100 -11.89 -5.79 -24.33
CA PRO A 100 -12.84 -5.50 -25.37
C PRO A 100 -14.23 -5.20 -24.79
N THR A 101 -14.90 -4.20 -25.35
CA THR A 101 -16.26 -3.83 -24.96
C THR A 101 -17.28 -4.19 -26.04
N GLY A 102 -16.83 -4.68 -27.18
CA GLY A 102 -17.69 -5.05 -28.29
C GLY A 102 -16.93 -5.68 -29.43
N VAL A 103 -17.65 -5.99 -30.49
CA VAL A 103 -17.12 -6.61 -31.70
C VAL A 103 -17.64 -5.82 -32.91
N GLN A 104 -16.76 -5.47 -33.81
CA GLN A 104 -17.12 -4.87 -35.09
C GLN A 104 -17.17 -5.97 -36.14
N ILE A 105 -18.23 -5.92 -36.97
CA ILE A 105 -18.41 -6.87 -38.10
C ILE A 105 -18.24 -6.07 -39.39
N GLU A 106 -17.40 -6.57 -40.29
CA GLU A 106 -17.22 -5.96 -41.60
C GLU A 106 -17.12 -7.00 -42.69
N GLN A 107 -17.47 -6.62 -43.93
CA GLN A 107 -17.40 -7.49 -45.08
C GLN A 107 -15.98 -7.53 -45.63
N VAL A 108 -15.41 -8.69 -45.80
CA VAL A 108 -14.01 -8.88 -46.26
C VAL A 108 -13.92 -9.39 -47.71
N ALA A 109 -15.04 -9.68 -48.35
CA ALA A 109 -15.07 -10.10 -49.78
C ALA A 109 -16.43 -9.85 -50.42
#